data_e4984fa0d53164d2ac11fc0352bbcd7c
#
_entry.id   e4984fa0d53164d2ac11fc0352bbcd7c
#
_cell.length_a   1.000
_cell.length_b   1.000
_cell.length_c   1.000
_cell.angle_alpha   90.00
_cell.angle_beta   90.00
_cell.angle_gamma   90.00
#
_symmetry.space_group_name_H-M   'P 1'
#
loop_
_entity.id
_entity.type
_entity.pdbx_description
1 polymer ?
#
loop_
_entity_poly.entity_id
_entity_poly.type
_entity_poly.pdbx_seq_one_letter_code
_entity_poly.pdbx_strand_id
1 'polypeptide(L)'
;VDAYRELNHRRLFWITLVLSGLVVAGFAAIGNDEEGLTVLHWSIPFPFVSTNFIPEADFYKFTFAQLGVGYWLAWIATIIGLVSTASIFPDFVDRGSIDLMLSKPIGRARLFFTKFLTGLMFAGLQVTVFTLASFLVIGLRGGDWEPWLFIAVPLVVVFYSYLFAVQATIG
;
A
#
# COMPACT_ATOMS: atom_id res chain seq x y z
N VAL A 1 19.06 6.30 21.17
CA VAL A 1 17.59 6.34 21.07
C VAL A 1 17.18 6.45 19.60
N ASP A 2 17.89 7.24 18.77
CA ASP A 2 17.54 7.49 17.37
C ASP A 2 17.71 6.25 16.46
N ALA A 3 18.77 5.47 16.67
CA ALA A 3 19.01 4.25 15.91
C ALA A 3 17.91 3.19 16.09
N TYR A 4 17.29 3.11 17.27
CA TYR A 4 16.20 2.17 17.53
C TYR A 4 14.89 2.60 16.87
N ARG A 5 14.60 3.91 16.85
CA ARG A 5 13.42 4.48 16.16
C ARG A 5 13.55 4.33 14.65
N GLU A 6 14.72 4.57 14.09
CA GLU A 6 15.01 4.38 12.67
C GLU A 6 14.90 2.90 12.25
N LEU A 7 15.33 1.97 13.11
CA LEU A 7 15.14 0.54 12.92
C LEU A 7 13.67 0.11 13.00
N ASN A 8 12.87 0.75 13.83
CA ASN A 8 11.44 0.45 13.97
C ASN A 8 10.65 0.92 12.74
N HIS A 9 10.98 2.07 12.18
CA HIS A 9 10.43 2.54 10.90
C HIS A 9 10.77 1.57 9.77
N ARG A 10 11.98 1.08 9.68
CA ARG A 10 12.36 0.05 8.69
C ARG A 10 11.60 -1.26 8.91
N ARG A 11 11.39 -1.68 10.16
CA ARG A 11 10.63 -2.91 10.47
C ARG A 11 9.17 -2.80 10.05
N LEU A 12 8.49 -1.71 10.36
CA LEU A 12 7.08 -1.51 9.96
C LEU A 12 6.91 -1.50 8.45
N PHE A 13 7.85 -0.93 7.71
CA PHE A 13 7.86 -0.99 6.25
C PHE A 13 7.92 -2.44 5.74
N TRP A 14 8.88 -3.20 6.24
CA TRP A 14 9.05 -4.58 5.84
C TRP A 14 7.85 -5.44 6.24
N ILE A 15 7.27 -5.20 7.41
CA ILE A 15 6.05 -5.87 7.86
C ILE A 15 4.90 -5.56 6.89
N THR A 16 4.70 -4.31 6.52
CA THR A 16 3.64 -3.92 5.57
C THR A 16 3.89 -4.54 4.19
N LEU A 17 5.15 -4.60 3.75
CA LEU A 17 5.52 -5.20 2.47
C LEU A 17 5.29 -6.71 2.46
N VAL A 18 5.67 -7.43 3.53
CA VAL A 18 5.40 -8.86 3.69
C VAL A 18 3.90 -9.14 3.75
N LEU A 19 3.15 -8.33 4.53
CA LEU A 19 1.70 -8.44 4.59
C LEU A 19 1.06 -8.21 3.22
N SER A 20 1.52 -7.22 2.46
CA SER A 20 1.07 -6.98 1.08
C SER A 20 1.37 -8.18 0.18
N GLY A 21 2.54 -8.80 0.33
CA GLY A 21 2.88 -10.03 -0.37
C GLY A 21 1.96 -11.20 -0.03
N LEU A 22 1.58 -11.34 1.25
CA LEU A 22 0.62 -12.35 1.70
C LEU A 22 -0.79 -12.09 1.12
N VAL A 23 -1.22 -10.84 1.05
CA VAL A 23 -2.52 -10.48 0.43
C VAL A 23 -2.51 -10.82 -1.06
N VAL A 24 -1.42 -10.50 -1.77
CA VAL A 24 -1.27 -10.88 -3.20
C VAL A 24 -1.22 -12.39 -3.37
N ALA A 25 -0.53 -13.12 -2.50
CA ALA A 25 -0.51 -14.59 -2.52
C ALA A 25 -1.89 -15.19 -2.26
N GLY A 26 -2.65 -14.63 -1.30
CA GLY A 26 -4.04 -15.02 -1.06
C GLY A 26 -4.93 -14.73 -2.27
N PHE A 27 -4.77 -13.57 -2.88
CA PHE A 27 -5.43 -13.18 -4.12
C PHE A 27 -5.07 -14.14 -5.29
N ALA A 28 -3.81 -14.56 -5.40
CA ALA A 28 -3.36 -15.53 -6.40
C ALA A 28 -3.89 -16.97 -6.12
N ALA A 29 -4.19 -17.29 -4.87
CA ALA A 29 -4.70 -18.60 -4.47
C ALA A 29 -6.20 -18.76 -4.74
N ILE A 30 -6.93 -17.64 -4.88
CA ILE A 30 -8.36 -17.63 -5.16
C ILE A 30 -8.56 -17.50 -6.66
N GLY A 31 -9.43 -18.29 -7.24
CA GLY A 31 -9.82 -18.22 -8.66
C GLY A 31 -11.29 -18.54 -8.85
N ASN A 32 -11.77 -18.45 -10.06
CA ASN A 32 -13.08 -18.95 -10.45
C ASN A 32 -12.95 -20.00 -11.55
N ASP A 33 -13.79 -21.01 -11.48
CA ASP A 33 -13.85 -22.13 -12.43
C ASP A 33 -15.32 -22.34 -12.89
N GLU A 34 -15.56 -23.29 -13.76
CA GLU A 34 -16.91 -23.60 -14.27
C GLU A 34 -17.88 -23.96 -13.14
N GLU A 35 -17.40 -24.56 -12.05
CA GLU A 35 -18.19 -24.95 -10.89
C GLU A 35 -18.40 -23.84 -9.84
N GLY A 36 -17.59 -22.76 -9.89
CA GLY A 36 -17.67 -21.65 -8.95
C GLY A 36 -16.32 -21.12 -8.49
N LEU A 37 -16.20 -20.86 -7.20
CA LEU A 37 -15.00 -20.29 -6.59
C LEU A 37 -13.97 -21.37 -6.28
N THR A 38 -12.77 -21.24 -6.79
CA THR A 38 -11.65 -22.16 -6.50
C THR A 38 -10.68 -21.54 -5.51
N VAL A 39 -10.28 -22.33 -4.51
CA VAL A 39 -9.21 -21.95 -3.56
C VAL A 39 -8.12 -23.02 -3.67
N LEU A 40 -6.98 -22.65 -4.28
CA LEU A 40 -5.87 -23.56 -4.59
C LEU A 40 -6.30 -24.73 -5.50
N HIS A 41 -6.87 -25.80 -4.94
CA HIS A 41 -7.32 -27.01 -5.65
C HIS A 41 -8.74 -27.45 -5.24
N TRP A 42 -9.39 -26.69 -4.36
CA TRP A 42 -10.71 -27.00 -3.85
C TRP A 42 -11.74 -26.10 -4.51
N SER A 43 -12.67 -26.67 -5.26
CA SER A 43 -13.80 -25.97 -5.83
C SER A 43 -14.94 -25.90 -4.81
N ILE A 44 -15.42 -24.70 -4.57
CA ILE A 44 -16.60 -24.44 -3.75
C ILE A 44 -17.72 -24.09 -4.72
N PRO A 45 -18.83 -24.84 -4.76
CA PRO A 45 -19.90 -24.62 -5.71
C PRO A 45 -20.64 -23.31 -5.38
N PHE A 46 -20.22 -22.24 -6.02
CA PHE A 46 -20.89 -20.93 -6.01
C PHE A 46 -21.29 -20.57 -7.44
N PRO A 47 -22.49 -20.96 -7.91
CA PRO A 47 -22.90 -20.81 -9.30
C PRO A 47 -22.89 -19.35 -9.81
N PHE A 48 -23.03 -18.36 -8.90
CA PHE A 48 -23.00 -16.95 -9.27
C PHE A 48 -21.60 -16.40 -9.56
N VAL A 49 -20.55 -17.13 -9.21
CA VAL A 49 -19.13 -16.74 -9.39
C VAL A 49 -18.44 -17.66 -10.40
N SER A 50 -19.20 -18.48 -11.11
CA SER A 50 -18.65 -19.38 -12.13
C SER A 50 -18.16 -18.61 -13.37
N THR A 51 -17.19 -19.16 -14.08
CA THR A 51 -16.61 -18.62 -15.32
C THR A 51 -17.68 -18.39 -16.42
N ASN A 52 -18.81 -19.08 -16.32
CA ASN A 52 -19.95 -18.89 -17.21
C ASN A 52 -20.64 -17.51 -17.05
N PHE A 53 -20.56 -16.90 -15.87
CA PHE A 53 -21.15 -15.60 -15.57
C PHE A 53 -20.12 -14.47 -15.51
N ILE A 54 -18.93 -14.76 -15.00
CA ILE A 54 -17.86 -13.77 -14.81
C ILE A 54 -16.59 -14.34 -15.43
N PRO A 55 -16.07 -13.75 -16.52
CA PRO A 55 -14.78 -14.14 -17.09
C PRO A 55 -13.68 -14.09 -16.03
N GLU A 56 -12.72 -14.99 -16.11
CA GLU A 56 -11.64 -15.11 -15.12
C GLU A 56 -10.85 -13.79 -14.97
N ALA A 57 -10.57 -13.11 -16.07
CA ALA A 57 -9.90 -11.81 -16.06
C ALA A 57 -10.69 -10.74 -15.28
N ASP A 58 -12.01 -10.67 -15.49
CA ASP A 58 -12.87 -9.69 -14.82
C ASP A 58 -13.02 -10.00 -13.33
N PHE A 59 -13.04 -11.28 -12.95
CA PHE A 59 -13.03 -11.71 -11.54
C PHE A 59 -11.76 -11.20 -10.83
N TYR A 60 -10.59 -11.38 -11.43
CA TYR A 60 -9.34 -10.90 -10.83
C TYR A 60 -9.26 -9.37 -10.79
N LYS A 61 -9.73 -8.67 -11.82
CA LYS A 61 -9.79 -7.20 -11.84
C LYS A 61 -10.72 -6.66 -10.75
N PHE A 62 -11.91 -7.25 -10.62
CA PHE A 62 -12.86 -6.86 -9.58
C PHE A 62 -12.30 -7.12 -8.18
N THR A 63 -11.70 -8.28 -7.96
CA THR A 63 -11.07 -8.64 -6.67
C THR A 63 -9.90 -7.70 -6.35
N PHE A 64 -9.07 -7.37 -7.34
CA PHE A 64 -8.01 -6.37 -7.16
C PHE A 64 -8.57 -5.00 -6.79
N ALA A 65 -9.60 -4.52 -7.49
CA ALA A 65 -10.17 -3.20 -7.23
C ALA A 65 -10.82 -3.13 -5.84
N GLN A 66 -11.62 -4.12 -5.46
CA GLN A 66 -12.36 -4.10 -4.21
C GLN A 66 -11.50 -4.51 -3.01
N LEU A 67 -10.86 -5.68 -3.06
CA LEU A 67 -10.08 -6.18 -1.94
C LEU A 67 -8.67 -5.62 -1.90
N GLY A 68 -7.99 -5.54 -3.04
CA GLY A 68 -6.62 -5.03 -3.12
C GLY A 68 -6.55 -3.52 -2.88
N VAL A 69 -7.23 -2.74 -3.71
CA VAL A 69 -7.18 -1.27 -3.61
C VAL A 69 -8.12 -0.76 -2.53
N GLY A 70 -9.40 -1.15 -2.55
CA GLY A 70 -10.42 -0.62 -1.68
C GLY A 70 -10.19 -0.95 -0.20
N TYR A 71 -9.94 -2.22 0.14
CA TYR A 71 -9.73 -2.61 1.54
C TYR A 71 -8.27 -2.60 1.96
N TRP A 72 -7.39 -3.26 1.18
CA TRP A 72 -6.00 -3.42 1.61
C TRP A 72 -5.24 -2.09 1.54
N LEU A 73 -5.12 -1.49 0.37
CA LEU A 73 -4.31 -0.28 0.19
C LEU A 73 -4.95 0.95 0.82
N ALA A 74 -6.25 1.18 0.59
CA ALA A 74 -6.91 2.40 1.06
C ALA A 74 -7.11 2.42 2.57
N TRP A 75 -7.34 1.27 3.22
CA TRP A 75 -7.56 1.23 4.67
C TRP A 75 -6.35 0.68 5.41
N ILE A 76 -6.05 -0.61 5.26
CA ILE A 76 -5.09 -1.30 6.12
C ILE A 76 -3.67 -0.76 5.91
N ALA A 77 -3.19 -0.74 4.66
CA ALA A 77 -1.84 -0.27 4.36
C ALA A 77 -1.67 1.23 4.64
N THR A 78 -2.72 2.03 4.42
CA THR A 78 -2.73 3.46 4.74
C THR A 78 -2.65 3.70 6.25
N ILE A 79 -3.44 2.99 7.06
CA ILE A 79 -3.39 3.11 8.53
C ILE A 79 -2.01 2.72 9.05
N ILE A 80 -1.44 1.59 8.60
CA ILE A 80 -0.10 1.16 9.00
C ILE A 80 0.95 2.19 8.54
N GLY A 81 0.81 2.73 7.32
CA GLY A 81 1.68 3.78 6.80
C GLY A 81 1.63 5.05 7.65
N LEU A 82 0.44 5.52 8.02
CA LEU A 82 0.26 6.69 8.88
C LEU A 82 0.83 6.46 10.28
N VAL A 83 0.60 5.29 10.88
CA VAL A 83 1.19 4.94 12.18
C VAL A 83 2.72 4.89 12.08
N SER A 84 3.27 4.36 10.99
CA SER A 84 4.73 4.31 10.75
C SER A 84 5.35 5.69 10.60
N THR A 85 4.60 6.65 10.06
CA THR A 85 5.07 8.02 9.83
C THR A 85 4.68 8.99 10.93
N ALA A 86 3.88 8.57 11.91
CA ALA A 86 3.37 9.41 13.00
C ALA A 86 4.48 10.09 13.83
N SER A 87 5.61 9.41 14.02
CA SER A 87 6.74 9.95 14.79
C SER A 87 7.63 10.91 14.00
N ILE A 88 7.45 11.05 12.69
CA ILE A 88 8.33 11.88 11.84
C ILE A 88 8.25 13.35 12.27
N PHE A 89 7.07 13.86 12.58
CA PHE A 89 6.85 15.26 12.93
C PHE A 89 7.14 15.58 14.40
N PRO A 90 6.67 14.81 15.41
CA PRO A 90 7.03 15.02 16.81
C PRO A 90 8.54 14.92 17.05
N ASP A 91 9.23 13.97 16.46
CA ASP A 91 10.69 13.83 16.56
C ASP A 91 11.44 15.06 15.99
N PHE A 92 10.76 15.81 15.13
CA PHE A 92 11.30 17.03 14.55
C PHE A 92 11.23 18.24 15.49
N VAL A 93 10.21 18.28 16.33
CA VAL A 93 9.96 19.39 17.28
C VAL A 93 10.72 19.19 18.61
N ASP A 94 11.29 18.02 18.82
CA ASP A 94 12.03 17.71 20.05
C ASP A 94 13.26 18.59 20.19
N ARG A 95 13.43 19.20 21.37
CA ARG A 95 14.36 20.32 21.66
C ARG A 95 15.82 20.08 21.25
N GLY A 96 16.30 18.82 21.30
CA GLY A 96 17.65 18.47 20.89
C GLY A 96 17.89 18.50 19.36
N SER A 97 16.84 18.33 18.58
CA SER A 97 16.91 18.39 17.10
C SER A 97 16.87 19.82 16.59
N ILE A 98 16.16 20.72 17.29
CA ILE A 98 16.05 22.15 16.94
C ILE A 98 17.37 22.86 17.11
N ASP A 99 18.12 22.60 18.19
CA ASP A 99 19.41 23.24 18.47
C ASP A 99 20.48 22.86 17.43
N LEU A 100 20.49 21.60 16.99
CA LEU A 100 21.37 21.13 15.91
C LEU A 100 21.00 21.70 14.53
N MET A 101 19.72 22.00 14.31
CA MET A 101 19.23 22.53 13.03
C MET A 101 19.34 24.06 12.92
N LEU A 102 19.29 24.79 14.05
CA LEU A 102 19.53 26.23 14.08
C LEU A 102 20.98 26.58 13.75
N SER A 103 21.90 25.63 13.88
CA SER A 103 23.30 25.82 13.47
C SER A 103 23.52 25.71 11.95
N LYS A 104 22.56 25.19 11.19
CA LYS A 104 22.60 25.14 9.72
C LYS A 104 21.52 26.04 9.12
N PRO A 105 21.83 26.86 8.11
CA PRO A 105 20.86 27.77 7.46
C PRO A 105 19.90 27.03 6.52
N ILE A 106 19.19 26.04 7.04
CA ILE A 106 18.18 25.27 6.27
C ILE A 106 16.81 25.79 6.67
N GLY A 107 16.05 26.32 5.70
CA GLY A 107 14.71 26.82 5.93
C GLY A 107 13.76 25.72 6.44
N ARG A 108 12.96 26.03 7.46
CA ARG A 108 11.99 25.10 8.08
C ARG A 108 11.04 24.48 7.05
N ALA A 109 10.59 25.26 6.06
CA ALA A 109 9.75 24.78 4.97
C ALA A 109 10.43 23.70 4.12
N ARG A 110 11.71 23.90 3.77
CA ARG A 110 12.47 22.90 2.99
C ARG A 110 12.58 21.58 3.73
N LEU A 111 12.78 21.64 5.02
CA LEU A 111 12.90 20.46 5.86
C LEU A 111 11.57 19.71 5.98
N PHE A 112 10.47 20.46 6.19
CA PHE A 112 9.12 19.90 6.19
C PHE A 112 8.81 19.17 4.88
N PHE A 113 9.01 19.85 3.74
CA PHE A 113 8.76 19.25 2.43
C PHE A 113 9.62 18.01 2.16
N THR A 114 10.88 18.02 2.61
CA THR A 114 11.75 16.85 2.45
C THR A 114 11.20 15.65 3.22
N LYS A 115 10.80 15.84 4.47
CA LYS A 115 10.22 14.77 5.30
C LYS A 115 8.86 14.29 4.76
N PHE A 116 8.02 15.22 4.35
CA PHE A 116 6.74 14.93 3.74
C PHE A 116 6.90 14.10 2.45
N LEU A 117 7.79 14.54 1.57
CA LEU A 117 8.07 13.83 0.32
C LEU A 117 8.67 12.44 0.58
N THR A 118 9.53 12.30 1.58
CA THR A 118 10.07 10.99 1.97
C THR A 118 8.96 10.02 2.40
N GLY A 119 7.99 10.48 3.19
CA GLY A 119 6.82 9.68 3.59
C GLY A 119 5.97 9.29 2.38
N LEU A 120 5.74 10.20 1.43
CA LEU A 120 5.02 9.91 0.18
C LEU A 120 5.76 8.93 -0.71
N MET A 121 7.07 9.05 -0.85
CA MET A 121 7.89 8.10 -1.62
C MET A 121 7.80 6.69 -1.03
N PHE A 122 7.76 6.60 0.29
CA PHE A 122 7.63 5.34 1.00
C PHE A 122 6.29 4.65 0.71
N ALA A 123 5.19 5.40 0.83
CA ALA A 123 3.86 4.93 0.48
C ALA A 123 3.76 4.59 -1.02
N GLY A 124 4.30 5.44 -1.88
CA GLY A 124 4.32 5.23 -3.33
C GLY A 124 5.06 3.95 -3.73
N LEU A 125 6.20 3.67 -3.11
CA LEU A 125 6.95 2.43 -3.33
C LEU A 125 6.13 1.21 -2.91
N GLN A 126 5.51 1.25 -1.72
CA GLN A 126 4.67 0.19 -1.20
C GLN A 126 3.51 -0.14 -2.16
N VAL A 127 2.79 0.89 -2.60
CA VAL A 127 1.65 0.75 -3.52
C VAL A 127 2.11 0.23 -4.89
N THR A 128 3.24 0.74 -5.39
CA THR A 128 3.79 0.30 -6.68
C THR A 128 4.16 -1.18 -6.65
N VAL A 129 4.84 -1.65 -5.60
CA VAL A 129 5.20 -3.06 -5.45
C VAL A 129 3.95 -3.94 -5.39
N PHE A 130 2.93 -3.53 -4.61
CA PHE A 130 1.67 -4.26 -4.52
C PHE A 130 0.94 -4.33 -5.88
N THR A 131 0.82 -3.20 -6.58
CA THR A 131 0.16 -3.13 -7.88
C THR A 131 0.91 -3.95 -8.93
N LEU A 132 2.24 -3.91 -8.92
CA LEU A 132 3.07 -4.69 -9.84
C LEU A 132 2.91 -6.20 -9.58
N ALA A 133 2.94 -6.62 -8.32
CA ALA A 133 2.72 -8.02 -7.95
C ALA A 133 1.31 -8.49 -8.36
N SER A 134 0.28 -7.66 -8.12
CA SER A 134 -1.10 -7.95 -8.54
C SER A 134 -1.25 -7.99 -10.07
N PHE A 135 -0.58 -7.09 -10.79
CA PHE A 135 -0.53 -7.10 -12.26
C PHE A 135 0.04 -8.41 -12.81
N LEU A 136 1.11 -8.92 -12.18
CA LEU A 136 1.67 -10.22 -12.55
C LEU A 136 0.68 -11.36 -12.30
N VAL A 137 -0.03 -11.35 -11.19
CA VAL A 137 -1.04 -12.37 -10.89
C VAL A 137 -2.18 -12.34 -11.92
N ILE A 138 -2.70 -11.16 -12.24
CA ILE A 138 -3.79 -10.99 -13.22
C ILE A 138 -3.32 -11.43 -14.61
N GLY A 139 -2.12 -11.02 -15.03
CA GLY A 139 -1.57 -11.40 -16.33
C GLY A 139 -1.29 -12.89 -16.48
N LEU A 140 -0.78 -13.54 -15.42
CA LEU A 140 -0.44 -14.97 -15.45
C LEU A 140 -1.67 -15.88 -15.28
N ARG A 141 -2.65 -15.47 -14.49
CA ARG A 141 -3.86 -16.26 -14.22
C ARG A 141 -5.06 -15.84 -15.05
N GLY A 142 -5.34 -14.53 -15.12
CA GLY A 142 -6.46 -14.00 -15.91
C GLY A 142 -6.16 -13.90 -17.40
N GLY A 143 -4.90 -14.07 -17.82
CA GLY A 143 -4.48 -14.00 -19.22
C GLY A 143 -4.56 -12.59 -19.83
N ASP A 144 -4.86 -11.58 -19.02
CA ASP A 144 -5.07 -10.20 -19.48
C ASP A 144 -4.05 -9.23 -18.86
N TRP A 145 -3.23 -8.63 -19.72
CA TRP A 145 -2.18 -7.69 -19.34
C TRP A 145 -2.70 -6.26 -19.50
N GLU A 146 -3.34 -5.73 -18.45
CA GLU A 146 -3.97 -4.42 -18.50
C GLU A 146 -3.17 -3.35 -17.73
N PRO A 147 -2.49 -2.42 -18.42
CA PRO A 147 -1.68 -1.38 -17.78
C PRO A 147 -2.50 -0.39 -16.94
N TRP A 148 -3.81 -0.33 -17.12
CA TRP A 148 -4.71 0.55 -16.38
C TRP A 148 -4.71 0.30 -14.86
N LEU A 149 -4.29 -0.90 -14.41
CA LEU A 149 -4.13 -1.19 -13.00
C LEU A 149 -3.18 -0.22 -12.30
N PHE A 150 -2.18 0.30 -13.02
CA PHE A 150 -1.21 1.26 -12.47
C PHE A 150 -1.81 2.63 -12.14
N ILE A 151 -3.02 2.94 -12.57
CA ILE A 151 -3.78 4.13 -12.11
C ILE A 151 -4.06 4.06 -10.61
N ALA A 152 -4.13 2.88 -10.01
CA ALA A 152 -4.26 2.73 -8.56
C ALA A 152 -3.09 3.40 -7.80
N VAL A 153 -1.88 3.43 -8.39
CA VAL A 153 -0.70 4.02 -7.72
C VAL A 153 -0.89 5.51 -7.44
N PRO A 154 -1.11 6.39 -8.44
CA PRO A 154 -1.31 7.80 -8.16
C PRO A 154 -2.56 8.07 -7.32
N LEU A 155 -3.65 7.31 -7.51
CA LEU A 155 -4.87 7.48 -6.71
C LEU A 155 -4.63 7.24 -5.22
N VAL A 156 -4.00 6.11 -4.87
CA VAL A 156 -3.72 5.76 -3.47
C VAL A 156 -2.68 6.72 -2.88
N VAL A 157 -1.66 7.13 -3.64
CA VAL A 157 -0.66 8.09 -3.17
C VAL A 157 -1.29 9.46 -2.89
N VAL A 158 -2.20 9.94 -3.74
CA VAL A 158 -2.94 11.19 -3.51
C VAL A 158 -3.82 11.06 -2.26
N PHE A 159 -4.55 9.96 -2.12
CA PHE A 159 -5.36 9.70 -0.93
C PHE A 159 -4.50 9.67 0.34
N TYR A 160 -3.39 8.94 0.32
CA TYR A 160 -2.44 8.90 1.42
C TYR A 160 -1.86 10.28 1.74
N SER A 161 -1.50 11.08 0.73
CA SER A 161 -0.93 12.41 0.90
C SER A 161 -1.90 13.34 1.62
N TYR A 162 -3.19 13.24 1.34
CA TYR A 162 -4.23 14.01 2.02
C TYR A 162 -4.30 13.66 3.52
N LEU A 163 -4.37 12.37 3.84
CA LEU A 163 -4.42 11.92 5.24
C LEU A 163 -3.11 12.25 5.99
N PHE A 164 -1.98 12.09 5.31
CA PHE A 164 -0.67 12.41 5.88
C PHE A 164 -0.50 13.92 6.14
N ALA A 165 -1.05 14.77 5.27
CA ALA A 165 -1.07 16.21 5.49
C ALA A 165 -1.92 16.60 6.71
N VAL A 166 -3.08 15.96 6.89
CA VAL A 166 -3.92 16.15 8.10
C VAL A 166 -3.16 15.71 9.35
N GLN A 167 -2.53 14.53 9.33
CA GLN A 167 -1.73 14.03 10.44
C GLN A 167 -0.57 14.99 10.78
N ALA A 168 0.13 15.50 9.76
CA ALA A 168 1.23 16.46 9.94
C ALA A 168 0.79 17.81 10.52
N THR A 169 -0.50 18.13 10.44
CA THR A 169 -1.06 19.38 10.99
C THR A 169 -1.48 19.22 12.44
N ILE A 170 -1.82 18.00 12.85
CA ILE A 170 -2.31 17.68 14.21
C ILE A 170 -1.15 17.35 15.17
N GLY A 171 -0.06 16.73 14.67
CA GLY A 171 1.13 16.33 15.44
C GLY A 171 2.19 17.35 15.46
#